data_73e26deb5fdc540cfaeb9231712bf8f5
#
_entry.id   73e26deb5fdc540cfaeb9231712bf8f5
#
_cell.length_a   1.000
_cell.length_b   1.000
_cell.length_c   1.000
_cell.angle_alpha   90.00
_cell.angle_beta   90.00
_cell.angle_gamma   90.00
#
_symmetry.space_group_name_H-M   'P 1'
#
loop_
_entity.id
_entity.type
_entity.pdbx_description
1 polymer ?
#
loop_
_entity_poly.entity_id
_entity_poly.type
_entity_poly.pdbx_seq_one_letter_code
_entity_poly.pdbx_strand_id
1 'polypeptide(L)'
;MRKPGSARSRLRVSADAVAASLAALLTSTGAVAQEELRPYTIVGDAIPARLIGAAGGPVRGREVVLDRRLGACLLCHTGPFAEEKFQGTLAPDLSGTGSRSSEGELRLRLVDPTRLNPDTIMPAYYRVEGLNRVDPAWRGKPILTAEQIEDVMAFLLTLRD
;
A
#
# COMPACT_ATOMS: atom_id res chain seq x y z
N MET A 1 14.87 54.58 61.37
CA MET A 1 15.19 53.77 60.17
C MET A 1 14.29 52.52 60.15
N ARG A 2 13.24 52.49 59.29
CA ARG A 2 12.32 51.33 59.11
C ARG A 2 12.69 50.62 57.82
N LYS A 3 12.98 49.30 57.87
CA LYS A 3 13.20 48.48 56.72
C LYS A 3 11.86 48.14 56.03
N PRO A 4 11.76 48.18 54.71
CA PRO A 4 10.58 47.75 54.04
C PRO A 4 10.56 46.18 53.90
N GLY A 5 9.44 45.61 54.31
CA GLY A 5 9.18 44.16 54.15
C GLY A 5 8.87 43.79 52.75
N SER A 6 9.59 42.79 52.22
CA SER A 6 9.37 42.17 50.88
C SER A 6 8.15 41.25 50.95
N ALA A 7 7.06 41.61 50.28
CA ALA A 7 5.90 40.78 50.09
C ALA A 7 6.19 39.78 48.94
N ARG A 8 6.43 38.52 49.30
CA ARG A 8 6.50 37.41 48.29
C ARG A 8 5.10 36.98 47.95
N SER A 9 4.62 37.41 46.77
CA SER A 9 3.41 36.91 46.17
C SER A 9 3.64 35.44 45.74
N ARG A 10 3.00 34.50 46.41
CA ARG A 10 2.97 33.09 45.98
C ARG A 10 1.82 32.93 45.01
N LEU A 11 2.13 32.77 43.71
CA LEU A 11 1.14 32.31 42.75
C LEU A 11 0.67 30.91 43.16
N ARG A 12 -0.57 30.82 43.60
CA ARG A 12 -1.24 29.53 43.79
C ARG A 12 -1.80 29.12 42.43
N VAL A 13 -1.10 28.21 41.73
CA VAL A 13 -1.64 27.51 40.57
C VAL A 13 -2.57 26.45 41.15
N SER A 14 -3.88 26.60 40.93
CA SER A 14 -4.88 25.65 41.41
C SER A 14 -4.68 24.32 40.66
N ALA A 15 -4.73 23.21 41.41
CA ALA A 15 -4.56 21.84 40.88
C ALA A 15 -5.57 21.49 39.80
N ASP A 16 -6.72 22.13 39.79
CA ASP A 16 -7.80 21.93 38.82
C ASP A 16 -7.44 22.42 37.40
N ALA A 17 -6.58 23.43 37.25
CA ALA A 17 -6.12 23.94 35.95
C ALA A 17 -5.13 22.99 35.26
N VAL A 18 -4.36 22.21 36.05
CA VAL A 18 -3.41 21.21 35.49
C VAL A 18 -4.11 19.94 35.05
N ALA A 19 -5.18 19.51 35.74
CA ALA A 19 -5.95 18.32 35.38
C ALA A 19 -6.73 18.49 34.06
N ALA A 20 -7.26 19.71 33.80
CA ALA A 20 -7.98 20.00 32.56
C ALA A 20 -7.08 20.01 31.30
N SER A 21 -5.80 20.38 31.45
CA SER A 21 -4.83 20.42 30.36
C SER A 21 -4.31 19.00 29.94
N LEU A 22 -4.30 18.05 30.88
CA LEU A 22 -3.84 16.67 30.59
C LEU A 22 -4.92 15.82 29.87
N ALA A 23 -6.21 16.12 30.06
CA ALA A 23 -7.31 15.37 29.46
C ALA A 23 -7.49 15.65 27.94
N ALA A 24 -6.98 16.79 27.45
CA ALA A 24 -7.11 17.18 26.04
C ALA A 24 -6.08 16.51 25.09
N LEU A 25 -5.07 15.81 25.62
CA LEU A 25 -3.98 15.22 24.85
C LEU A 25 -4.17 13.75 24.47
N LEU A 26 -5.26 13.10 24.90
CA LEU A 26 -5.45 11.65 24.77
C LEU A 26 -6.45 11.19 23.68
N THR A 27 -6.96 12.06 22.82
CA THR A 27 -8.00 11.68 21.84
C THR A 27 -7.56 11.76 20.37
N SER A 28 -6.29 11.70 20.05
CA SER A 28 -5.85 11.41 18.69
C SER A 28 -5.66 9.90 18.51
N THR A 29 -6.75 9.14 18.61
CA THR A 29 -6.82 7.83 17.98
C THR A 29 -6.79 8.08 16.48
N GLY A 30 -5.61 8.00 15.88
CA GLY A 30 -5.46 7.95 14.44
C GLY A 30 -6.26 6.76 13.94
N ALA A 31 -7.49 6.99 13.50
CA ALA A 31 -8.21 6.04 12.69
C ALA A 31 -7.32 5.80 11.45
N VAL A 32 -6.73 4.62 11.35
CA VAL A 32 -6.12 4.16 10.11
C VAL A 32 -7.28 4.11 9.13
N ALA A 33 -7.39 5.14 8.29
CA ALA A 33 -8.41 5.19 7.26
C ALA A 33 -8.21 3.96 6.38
N GLN A 34 -9.14 3.03 6.45
CA GLN A 34 -9.15 1.88 5.55
C GLN A 34 -9.38 2.44 4.15
N GLU A 35 -8.46 2.16 3.22
CA GLU A 35 -8.60 2.66 1.86
C GLU A 35 -9.90 2.12 1.25
N GLU A 36 -10.74 3.03 0.77
CA GLU A 36 -11.95 2.69 0.05
C GLU A 36 -11.56 2.13 -1.33
N LEU A 37 -12.10 0.95 -1.66
CA LEU A 37 -11.86 0.33 -2.96
C LEU A 37 -12.32 1.24 -4.10
N ARG A 38 -11.42 1.54 -5.01
CA ARG A 38 -11.73 2.31 -6.23
C ARG A 38 -12.41 1.40 -7.24
N PRO A 39 -13.54 1.82 -7.81
CA PRO A 39 -14.19 1.05 -8.88
C PRO A 39 -13.30 1.00 -10.13
N TYR A 40 -13.36 -0.10 -10.85
CA TYR A 40 -12.66 -0.29 -12.12
C TYR A 40 -13.56 -1.01 -13.13
N THR A 41 -13.27 -0.84 -14.41
CA THR A 41 -13.98 -1.49 -15.50
C THR A 41 -13.00 -2.34 -16.31
N ILE A 42 -13.36 -3.60 -16.52
CA ILE A 42 -12.60 -4.52 -17.39
C ILE A 42 -13.16 -4.38 -18.80
N VAL A 43 -12.27 -4.18 -19.77
CA VAL A 43 -12.58 -4.13 -21.20
C VAL A 43 -11.71 -5.16 -21.93
N GLY A 44 -12.30 -6.24 -22.37
CA GLY A 44 -11.53 -7.39 -22.88
C GLY A 44 -10.58 -7.93 -21.80
N ASP A 45 -9.31 -8.01 -22.13
CA ASP A 45 -8.25 -8.51 -21.26
C ASP A 45 -7.46 -7.38 -20.56
N ALA A 46 -8.11 -6.24 -20.31
CA ALA A 46 -7.45 -5.06 -19.77
C ALA A 46 -8.35 -4.25 -18.80
N ILE A 47 -7.71 -3.48 -17.92
CA ILE A 47 -8.30 -2.34 -17.20
C ILE A 47 -7.63 -1.07 -17.76
N PRO A 48 -8.24 -0.40 -18.75
CA PRO A 48 -7.61 0.73 -19.44
C PRO A 48 -7.41 1.96 -18.55
N ALA A 49 -8.41 2.24 -17.69
CA ALA A 49 -8.36 3.39 -16.78
C ALA A 49 -7.50 3.10 -15.56
N ARG A 50 -6.75 4.10 -15.10
CA ARG A 50 -6.01 4.03 -13.84
C ARG A 50 -6.98 3.95 -12.66
N LEU A 51 -6.61 3.18 -11.62
CA LEU A 51 -7.38 3.10 -10.37
C LEU A 51 -7.37 4.43 -9.60
N ILE A 52 -6.29 5.20 -9.78
CA ILE A 52 -6.16 6.57 -9.26
C ILE A 52 -5.96 7.54 -10.42
N GLY A 53 -6.34 8.81 -10.24
CA GLY A 53 -6.26 9.82 -11.30
C GLY A 53 -4.84 10.23 -11.74
N ALA A 54 -3.79 9.66 -11.14
CA ALA A 54 -2.39 9.97 -11.39
C ALA A 54 -1.60 8.72 -11.83
N ALA A 55 -0.44 8.94 -12.45
CA ALA A 55 0.50 7.86 -12.71
C ALA A 55 1.20 7.44 -11.42
N GLY A 56 1.49 6.14 -11.29
CA GLY A 56 2.27 5.61 -10.19
C GLY A 56 3.75 6.04 -10.26
N GLY A 57 4.45 5.87 -9.13
CA GLY A 57 5.88 6.14 -9.01
C GLY A 57 6.71 4.85 -9.17
N PRO A 58 7.58 4.74 -10.18
CA PRO A 58 8.34 3.50 -10.43
C PRO A 58 9.29 3.13 -9.28
N VAL A 59 9.81 4.11 -8.55
CA VAL A 59 10.68 3.86 -7.37
C VAL A 59 9.89 3.18 -6.27
N ARG A 60 8.71 3.71 -5.91
CA ARG A 60 7.83 3.10 -4.91
C ARG A 60 7.33 1.72 -5.37
N GLY A 61 7.03 1.58 -6.67
CA GLY A 61 6.62 0.30 -7.24
C GLY A 61 7.70 -0.77 -7.10
N ARG A 62 8.97 -0.41 -7.31
CA ARG A 62 10.09 -1.30 -7.07
C ARG A 62 10.18 -1.75 -5.60
N GLU A 63 9.99 -0.84 -4.66
CA GLU A 63 9.98 -1.16 -3.23
C GLU A 63 8.88 -2.17 -2.90
N VAL A 64 7.66 -1.99 -3.44
CA VAL A 64 6.55 -2.94 -3.27
C VAL A 64 6.89 -4.31 -3.86
N VAL A 65 7.51 -4.38 -5.04
CA VAL A 65 7.90 -5.64 -5.70
C VAL A 65 8.93 -6.41 -4.86
N LEU A 66 9.87 -5.71 -4.24
CA LEU A 66 10.92 -6.30 -3.40
C LEU A 66 10.43 -6.68 -1.99
N ASP A 67 9.37 -6.03 -1.50
CA ASP A 67 8.87 -6.29 -0.15
C ASP A 67 8.16 -7.66 -0.07
N ARG A 68 8.77 -8.58 0.69
CA ARG A 68 8.27 -9.95 0.89
C ARG A 68 7.01 -10.04 1.75
N ARG A 69 6.64 -8.97 2.44
CA ARG A 69 5.44 -8.90 3.29
C ARG A 69 4.27 -8.22 2.60
N LEU A 70 4.56 -7.41 1.59
CA LEU A 70 3.58 -6.59 0.89
C LEU A 70 3.27 -7.17 -0.49
N GLY A 71 4.13 -6.94 -1.49
CA GLY A 71 3.94 -7.45 -2.84
C GLY A 71 4.27 -8.93 -2.97
N ALA A 72 5.33 -9.37 -2.28
CA ALA A 72 5.83 -10.74 -2.28
C ALA A 72 6.12 -11.31 -3.69
N CYS A 73 6.32 -10.47 -4.69
CA CYS A 73 6.42 -10.84 -6.10
C CYS A 73 7.59 -11.82 -6.34
N LEU A 74 8.74 -11.57 -5.71
CA LEU A 74 9.94 -12.38 -5.88
C LEU A 74 9.89 -13.72 -5.13
N LEU A 75 8.81 -14.05 -4.43
CA LEU A 75 8.59 -15.42 -3.97
C LEU A 75 8.29 -16.38 -5.14
N CYS A 76 7.73 -15.85 -6.23
CA CYS A 76 7.35 -16.64 -7.40
C CYS A 76 8.11 -16.24 -8.67
N HIS A 77 8.45 -14.96 -8.84
CA HIS A 77 9.09 -14.42 -10.03
C HIS A 77 10.59 -14.22 -9.85
N THR A 78 11.34 -14.39 -10.95
CA THR A 78 12.67 -13.81 -11.11
C THR A 78 12.58 -12.44 -11.79
N GLY A 79 13.69 -11.69 -11.80
CA GLY A 79 13.79 -10.42 -12.51
C GLY A 79 15.19 -9.78 -12.34
N PRO A 80 15.39 -8.57 -12.88
CA PRO A 80 16.69 -7.90 -12.89
C PRO A 80 17.02 -7.25 -11.53
N PHE A 81 17.01 -8.05 -10.46
CA PHE A 81 17.24 -7.63 -9.08
C PHE A 81 18.50 -8.30 -8.54
N ALA A 82 19.68 -7.79 -8.92
CA ALA A 82 20.97 -8.39 -8.58
C ALA A 82 21.23 -8.47 -7.05
N GLU A 83 20.62 -7.56 -6.28
CA GLU A 83 20.69 -7.52 -4.82
C GLU A 83 19.84 -8.60 -4.15
N GLU A 84 18.80 -9.12 -4.84
CA GLU A 84 17.92 -10.16 -4.32
C GLU A 84 18.43 -11.55 -4.73
N LYS A 85 19.11 -12.22 -3.81
CA LYS A 85 19.74 -13.53 -4.07
C LYS A 85 18.73 -14.68 -4.16
N PHE A 86 17.57 -14.55 -3.54
CA PHE A 86 16.55 -15.59 -3.45
C PHE A 86 15.30 -15.14 -4.19
N GLN A 87 15.24 -15.49 -5.47
CA GLN A 87 14.11 -15.22 -6.35
C GLN A 87 13.45 -16.55 -6.74
N GLY A 88 12.10 -16.56 -6.77
CA GLY A 88 11.32 -17.72 -7.15
C GLY A 88 11.36 -17.98 -8.65
N THR A 89 11.08 -19.24 -9.03
CA THR A 89 11.04 -19.68 -10.44
C THR A 89 9.69 -20.32 -10.80
N LEU A 90 8.65 -20.06 -10.00
CA LEU A 90 7.30 -20.61 -10.23
C LEU A 90 6.53 -19.83 -11.29
N ALA A 91 6.91 -18.58 -11.53
CA ALA A 91 6.25 -17.66 -12.44
C ALA A 91 7.26 -17.09 -13.46
N PRO A 92 6.78 -16.50 -14.58
CA PRO A 92 7.66 -15.93 -15.60
C PRO A 92 8.59 -14.86 -15.06
N ASP A 93 9.78 -14.72 -15.65
CA ASP A 93 10.71 -13.65 -15.37
C ASP A 93 10.09 -12.27 -15.65
N LEU A 94 10.34 -11.31 -14.77
CA LEU A 94 9.81 -9.95 -14.88
C LEU A 94 10.60 -9.08 -15.87
N SER A 95 11.80 -9.48 -16.28
CA SER A 95 12.56 -8.77 -17.32
C SER A 95 11.72 -8.64 -18.59
N GLY A 96 11.79 -7.51 -19.25
CA GLY A 96 11.05 -7.25 -20.49
C GLY A 96 9.51 -7.16 -20.34
N THR A 97 8.97 -7.17 -19.12
CA THR A 97 7.51 -7.10 -18.90
C THR A 97 6.90 -5.86 -19.56
N GLY A 98 7.58 -4.72 -19.49
CA GLY A 98 7.13 -3.47 -20.12
C GLY A 98 7.16 -3.46 -21.64
N SER A 99 7.86 -4.43 -22.27
CA SER A 99 7.85 -4.63 -23.73
C SER A 99 6.78 -5.60 -24.18
N ARG A 100 6.41 -6.58 -23.31
CA ARG A 100 5.49 -7.67 -23.67
C ARG A 100 4.03 -7.42 -23.36
N SER A 101 3.71 -6.47 -22.50
CA SER A 101 2.34 -6.24 -22.01
C SER A 101 1.97 -4.77 -22.07
N SER A 102 0.72 -4.51 -22.38
CA SER A 102 0.14 -3.19 -22.28
C SER A 102 -0.09 -2.78 -20.81
N GLU A 103 -0.21 -1.48 -20.57
CA GLU A 103 -0.53 -0.93 -19.24
C GLU A 103 -1.84 -1.52 -18.67
N GLY A 104 -2.86 -1.64 -19.50
CA GLY A 104 -4.17 -2.18 -19.09
C GLY A 104 -4.15 -3.67 -18.76
N GLU A 105 -3.40 -4.48 -19.52
CA GLU A 105 -3.22 -5.92 -19.25
C GLU A 105 -2.46 -6.15 -17.94
N LEU A 106 -1.38 -5.41 -17.72
CA LEU A 106 -0.63 -5.50 -16.46
C LEU A 106 -1.51 -5.12 -15.26
N ARG A 107 -2.31 -4.07 -15.41
CA ARG A 107 -3.24 -3.65 -14.35
C ARG A 107 -4.26 -4.74 -14.05
N LEU A 108 -4.88 -5.34 -15.05
CA LEU A 108 -5.81 -6.46 -14.84
C LEU A 108 -5.12 -7.65 -14.18
N ARG A 109 -3.89 -7.97 -14.57
CA ARG A 109 -3.10 -9.06 -14.00
C ARG A 109 -2.79 -8.84 -12.53
N LEU A 110 -2.55 -7.62 -12.09
CA LEU A 110 -2.36 -7.30 -10.68
C LEU A 110 -3.69 -7.26 -9.92
N VAL A 111 -4.72 -6.68 -10.51
CA VAL A 111 -6.03 -6.52 -9.86
C VAL A 111 -6.72 -7.86 -9.68
N ASP A 112 -6.88 -8.63 -10.75
CA ASP A 112 -7.54 -9.94 -10.76
C ASP A 112 -6.99 -10.83 -11.88
N PRO A 113 -5.88 -11.53 -11.65
CA PRO A 113 -5.25 -12.39 -12.66
C PRO A 113 -6.14 -13.56 -13.09
N THR A 114 -7.15 -13.95 -12.30
CA THR A 114 -8.06 -15.04 -12.66
C THR A 114 -8.94 -14.71 -13.88
N ARG A 115 -9.07 -13.44 -14.23
CA ARG A 115 -9.78 -13.00 -15.45
C ARG A 115 -9.00 -13.34 -16.72
N LEU A 116 -7.67 -13.40 -16.61
CA LEU A 116 -6.78 -13.77 -17.73
C LEU A 116 -6.47 -15.27 -17.75
N ASN A 117 -6.35 -15.88 -16.57
CA ASN A 117 -6.12 -17.31 -16.42
C ASN A 117 -6.84 -17.81 -15.15
N PRO A 118 -7.97 -18.53 -15.27
CA PRO A 118 -8.71 -19.04 -14.12
C PRO A 118 -7.91 -19.98 -13.20
N ASP A 119 -6.89 -20.65 -13.73
CA ASP A 119 -6.07 -21.62 -13.01
C ASP A 119 -4.80 -20.99 -12.40
N THR A 120 -4.67 -19.67 -12.45
CA THR A 120 -3.49 -18.99 -11.94
C THR A 120 -3.34 -19.13 -10.43
N ILE A 121 -2.09 -19.30 -9.98
CA ILE A 121 -1.72 -19.23 -8.57
C ILE A 121 -1.32 -17.82 -8.14
N MET A 122 -1.21 -16.87 -9.08
CA MET A 122 -0.92 -15.47 -8.75
C MET A 122 -2.10 -14.90 -7.96
N PRO A 123 -1.86 -14.28 -6.80
CA PRO A 123 -2.94 -13.70 -6.01
C PRO A 123 -3.58 -12.50 -6.72
N ALA A 124 -4.88 -12.30 -6.48
CA ALA A 124 -5.55 -11.06 -6.84
C ALA A 124 -5.17 -10.00 -5.79
N TYR A 125 -4.37 -9.02 -6.17
CA TYR A 125 -3.85 -8.03 -5.22
C TYR A 125 -4.89 -6.96 -4.83
N TYR A 126 -5.94 -6.79 -5.64
CA TYR A 126 -6.93 -5.74 -5.40
C TYR A 126 -8.37 -6.24 -5.32
N ARG A 127 -8.73 -7.33 -5.99
CA ARG A 127 -10.06 -7.93 -5.88
C ARG A 127 -10.26 -8.51 -4.48
N VAL A 128 -11.39 -8.21 -3.87
CA VAL A 128 -11.75 -8.65 -2.50
C VAL A 128 -12.96 -9.59 -2.46
N GLU A 129 -13.71 -9.67 -3.54
CA GLU A 129 -14.90 -10.51 -3.65
C GLU A 129 -14.60 -11.88 -4.28
N GLY A 130 -15.41 -12.89 -3.97
CA GLY A 130 -15.28 -14.23 -4.52
C GLY A 130 -14.01 -14.97 -4.10
N LEU A 131 -13.34 -14.53 -3.04
CA LEU A 131 -12.18 -15.19 -2.46
C LEU A 131 -12.60 -16.24 -1.43
N ASN A 132 -11.87 -17.38 -1.41
CA ASN A 132 -12.12 -18.45 -0.46
C ASN A 132 -11.07 -18.47 0.66
N ARG A 133 -11.49 -18.84 1.88
CA ARG A 133 -10.59 -19.07 3.02
C ARG A 133 -9.78 -17.85 3.43
N VAL A 134 -10.32 -16.64 3.24
CA VAL A 134 -9.69 -15.39 3.65
C VAL A 134 -9.72 -15.27 5.18
N ASP A 135 -8.58 -14.99 5.78
CA ASP A 135 -8.47 -14.69 7.20
C ASP A 135 -9.41 -13.53 7.58
N PRO A 136 -10.14 -13.60 8.71
CA PRO A 136 -11.07 -12.56 9.13
C PRO A 136 -10.47 -11.14 9.16
N ALA A 137 -9.19 -11.00 9.48
CA ALA A 137 -8.50 -9.71 9.51
C ALA A 137 -8.33 -9.07 8.13
N TRP A 138 -8.41 -9.87 7.05
CA TRP A 138 -8.21 -9.45 5.65
C TRP A 138 -9.48 -9.43 4.81
N ARG A 139 -10.62 -9.83 5.37
CA ARG A 139 -11.90 -9.82 4.62
C ARG A 139 -12.26 -8.41 4.17
N GLY A 140 -12.57 -8.26 2.89
CA GLY A 140 -12.92 -6.98 2.27
C GLY A 140 -11.75 -6.00 2.12
N LYS A 141 -10.51 -6.45 2.39
CA LYS A 141 -9.31 -5.63 2.22
C LYS A 141 -8.46 -6.15 1.05
N PRO A 142 -7.99 -5.27 0.15
CA PRO A 142 -7.05 -5.65 -0.87
C PRO A 142 -5.67 -5.92 -0.26
N ILE A 143 -4.83 -6.70 -0.95
CA ILE A 143 -3.43 -6.92 -0.57
C ILE A 143 -2.62 -5.65 -0.81
N LEU A 144 -2.84 -5.00 -1.95
CA LEU A 144 -2.23 -3.72 -2.33
C LEU A 144 -3.29 -2.64 -2.49
N THR A 145 -2.97 -1.43 -2.10
CA THR A 145 -3.81 -0.26 -2.35
C THR A 145 -3.87 0.09 -3.83
N ALA A 146 -4.84 0.91 -4.25
CA ALA A 146 -4.92 1.39 -5.62
C ALA A 146 -3.65 2.14 -6.05
N GLU A 147 -3.06 2.94 -5.14
CA GLU A 147 -1.81 3.64 -5.39
C GLU A 147 -0.64 2.65 -5.59
N GLN A 148 -0.55 1.63 -4.74
CA GLN A 148 0.49 0.61 -4.85
C GLN A 148 0.36 -0.21 -6.13
N ILE A 149 -0.85 -0.51 -6.60
CA ILE A 149 -1.06 -1.14 -7.91
C ILE A 149 -0.49 -0.26 -9.02
N GLU A 150 -0.81 1.03 -9.04
CA GLU A 150 -0.28 1.94 -10.07
C GLU A 150 1.23 2.15 -9.95
N ASP A 151 1.79 2.15 -8.74
CA ASP A 151 3.23 2.22 -8.51
C ASP A 151 3.95 0.98 -9.06
N VAL A 152 3.46 -0.22 -8.76
CA VAL A 152 4.00 -1.48 -9.31
C VAL A 152 3.89 -1.49 -10.83
N MET A 153 2.75 -1.06 -11.38
CA MET A 153 2.54 -0.88 -12.82
C MET A 153 3.62 0.02 -13.44
N ALA A 154 3.82 1.22 -12.85
CA ALA A 154 4.80 2.17 -13.35
C ALA A 154 6.22 1.57 -13.33
N PHE A 155 6.54 0.77 -12.32
CA PHE A 155 7.83 0.08 -12.24
C PHE A 155 7.94 -1.02 -13.31
N LEU A 156 6.96 -1.91 -13.42
CA LEU A 156 7.00 -3.02 -14.39
C LEU A 156 7.12 -2.52 -15.84
N LEU A 157 6.53 -1.37 -16.16
CA LEU A 157 6.65 -0.73 -17.46
C LEU A 157 8.08 -0.21 -17.76
N THR A 158 8.92 -0.02 -16.74
CA THR A 158 10.35 0.32 -16.94
C THR A 158 11.19 -0.89 -17.31
N LEU A 159 10.74 -2.11 -17.02
CA LEU A 159 11.44 -3.35 -17.34
C LEU A 159 11.29 -3.68 -18.82
N ARG A 160 12.11 -3.05 -19.64
CA ARG A 160 12.17 -3.22 -21.10
C ARG A 160 13.46 -3.91 -21.48
N ASP A 161 13.41 -4.69 -22.55
CA ASP A 161 14.58 -5.30 -23.16
C ASP A 161 15.35 -4.27 -23.97
#